data_2de524619bd67683e4333e8831123658
#
_entry.id   2de524619bd67683e4333e8831123658
#
_cell.length_a   1.000
_cell.length_b   1.000
_cell.length_c   1.000
_cell.angle_alpha   90.00
_cell.angle_beta   90.00
_cell.angle_gamma   90.00
#
_symmetry.space_group_name_H-M   'P 1'
#
loop_
_entity.id
_entity.type
_entity.pdbx_description
1 polymer ?
#
loop_
_entity_poly.entity_id
_entity_poly.type
_entity_poly.pdbx_seq_one_letter_code
_entity_poly.pdbx_strand_id
1 'polypeptide(L)'
;MSCPVCGGQMIGHGHKLKIINHPAIRDHKGIIHYNANRYICKDCKKTAFERNPFSFDGFNSSYFLIQNAMKLLGNLNYNLKMISDELNISTTQLCKYLDSYVTIPKRQLPECLGIDEIHNNYLSRRNSSYLCIIVDNVNRHIYDVLDSRNKQHLSLYFSSIPREERCRVKYVTIDMWE
;
A
#
# COMPACT_ATOMS: atom_id res chain seq x y z
N MET A 1 -24.24 -20.75 10.10
CA MET A 1 -23.54 -19.47 10.00
C MET A 1 -24.39 -18.41 10.64
N SER A 2 -23.86 -17.56 11.51
CA SER A 2 -24.55 -16.41 12.12
C SER A 2 -24.42 -15.16 11.23
N CYS A 3 -25.43 -14.33 11.23
CA CYS A 3 -25.46 -13.10 10.46
C CYS A 3 -24.46 -12.07 11.00
N PRO A 4 -23.57 -11.51 10.18
CA PRO A 4 -22.58 -10.53 10.63
C PRO A 4 -23.20 -9.17 11.05
N VAL A 5 -24.50 -8.95 10.74
CA VAL A 5 -25.18 -7.68 11.03
C VAL A 5 -26.04 -7.77 12.31
N CYS A 6 -26.82 -8.83 12.48
CA CYS A 6 -27.77 -8.96 13.61
C CYS A 6 -27.56 -10.22 14.46
N GLY A 7 -26.58 -11.07 14.14
CA GLY A 7 -26.33 -12.34 14.83
C GLY A 7 -27.33 -13.46 14.52
N GLY A 8 -28.42 -13.19 13.79
CA GLY A 8 -29.48 -14.14 13.49
C GLY A 8 -29.04 -15.31 12.62
N GLN A 9 -29.91 -16.32 12.51
CA GLN A 9 -29.61 -17.54 11.74
C GLN A 9 -29.61 -17.26 10.22
N MET A 10 -28.53 -17.66 9.53
CA MET A 10 -28.47 -17.62 8.07
C MET A 10 -28.76 -18.97 7.44
N ILE A 11 -29.50 -18.95 6.34
CA ILE A 11 -29.83 -20.11 5.51
C ILE A 11 -29.22 -20.00 4.12
N GLY A 12 -29.00 -21.13 3.46
CA GLY A 12 -28.45 -21.16 2.10
C GLY A 12 -29.31 -20.37 1.12
N HIS A 13 -28.70 -19.58 0.26
CA HIS A 13 -29.36 -18.74 -0.74
C HIS A 13 -28.60 -18.77 -2.09
N GLY A 14 -28.26 -19.99 -2.52
CA GLY A 14 -27.55 -20.25 -3.76
C GLY A 14 -26.01 -20.02 -3.63
N HIS A 15 -25.37 -19.87 -4.79
CA HIS A 15 -23.94 -19.68 -4.89
C HIS A 15 -23.62 -18.64 -5.98
N LYS A 16 -22.40 -18.12 -5.96
CA LYS A 16 -21.89 -17.19 -6.97
C LYS A 16 -20.48 -17.57 -7.37
N LEU A 17 -20.25 -17.69 -8.68
CA LEU A 17 -18.91 -17.87 -9.21
C LEU A 17 -18.05 -16.63 -8.93
N LYS A 18 -16.93 -16.81 -8.26
CA LYS A 18 -15.88 -15.81 -8.06
C LYS A 18 -14.66 -16.20 -8.87
N ILE A 19 -14.07 -15.22 -9.54
CA ILE A 19 -12.85 -15.37 -10.32
C ILE A 19 -11.72 -14.75 -9.52
N ILE A 20 -10.70 -15.54 -9.21
CA ILE A 20 -9.56 -15.12 -8.37
C ILE A 20 -8.30 -15.26 -9.21
N ASN A 21 -7.56 -14.16 -9.34
CA ASN A 21 -6.26 -14.17 -10.01
C ASN A 21 -5.26 -14.99 -9.18
N HIS A 22 -4.50 -15.86 -9.85
CA HIS A 22 -3.50 -16.73 -9.25
C HIS A 22 -2.16 -16.53 -9.98
N PRO A 23 -1.01 -16.85 -9.40
CA PRO A 23 0.27 -16.80 -10.11
C PRO A 23 0.20 -17.55 -11.44
N ALA A 24 0.92 -17.02 -12.44
CA ALA A 24 1.02 -17.67 -13.73
C ALA A 24 1.61 -19.08 -13.59
N ILE A 25 1.09 -20.01 -14.39
CA ILE A 25 1.64 -21.35 -14.54
C ILE A 25 2.24 -21.40 -15.92
N ARG A 26 3.57 -21.50 -15.99
CA ARG A 26 4.34 -21.26 -17.22
C ARG A 26 3.99 -19.84 -17.75
N ASP A 27 3.75 -19.63 -19.01
CA ASP A 27 3.45 -18.32 -19.59
C ASP A 27 1.94 -17.97 -19.61
N HIS A 28 1.11 -18.70 -18.85
CA HIS A 28 -0.33 -18.51 -18.82
C HIS A 28 -0.81 -17.92 -17.49
N LYS A 29 -1.73 -16.95 -17.58
CA LYS A 29 -2.39 -16.38 -16.41
C LYS A 29 -3.12 -17.45 -15.60
N GLY A 30 -2.76 -17.59 -14.33
CA GLY A 30 -3.46 -18.47 -13.41
C GLY A 30 -4.79 -17.87 -12.96
N ILE A 31 -5.85 -18.65 -12.98
CA ILE A 31 -7.20 -18.24 -12.53
C ILE A 31 -7.81 -19.37 -11.72
N ILE A 32 -8.34 -19.03 -10.53
CA ILE A 32 -9.15 -19.95 -9.72
C ILE A 32 -10.61 -19.58 -9.92
N HIS A 33 -11.41 -20.53 -10.36
CA HIS A 33 -12.87 -20.45 -10.40
C HIS A 33 -13.41 -21.04 -9.09
N TYR A 34 -14.02 -20.19 -8.26
CA TYR A 34 -14.52 -20.57 -6.94
C TYR A 34 -16.02 -20.30 -6.83
N ASN A 35 -16.83 -21.35 -6.61
CA ASN A 35 -18.25 -21.22 -6.37
C ASN A 35 -18.51 -20.95 -4.88
N ALA A 36 -18.59 -19.66 -4.53
CA ALA A 36 -18.83 -19.23 -3.16
C ALA A 36 -20.31 -19.42 -2.78
N ASN A 37 -20.57 -20.09 -1.67
CA ASN A 37 -21.91 -20.22 -1.12
C ASN A 37 -22.41 -18.86 -0.60
N ARG A 38 -23.63 -18.52 -0.97
CA ARG A 38 -24.35 -17.34 -0.51
C ARG A 38 -25.40 -17.72 0.51
N TYR A 39 -25.51 -16.91 1.54
CA TYR A 39 -26.48 -17.09 2.63
C TYR A 39 -27.33 -15.84 2.78
N ILE A 40 -28.59 -16.02 3.28
CA ILE A 40 -29.48 -14.93 3.64
C ILE A 40 -29.90 -15.07 5.10
N CYS A 41 -29.94 -13.96 5.84
CA CYS A 41 -30.43 -13.94 7.21
C CYS A 41 -31.96 -14.06 7.23
N LYS A 42 -32.49 -14.91 8.11
CA LYS A 42 -33.94 -15.05 8.31
C LYS A 42 -34.58 -13.78 8.88
N ASP A 43 -33.86 -13.04 9.73
CA ASP A 43 -34.38 -11.90 10.47
C ASP A 43 -34.21 -10.58 9.68
N CYS A 44 -32.98 -10.16 9.40
CA CYS A 44 -32.71 -8.87 8.77
C CYS A 44 -32.62 -8.91 7.23
N LYS A 45 -32.77 -10.08 6.61
CA LYS A 45 -32.72 -10.31 5.14
C LYS A 45 -31.41 -9.91 4.48
N LYS A 46 -30.38 -9.55 5.24
CA LYS A 46 -29.04 -9.28 4.70
C LYS A 46 -28.39 -10.57 4.19
N THR A 47 -27.65 -10.45 3.10
CA THR A 47 -26.93 -11.58 2.50
C THR A 47 -25.45 -11.50 2.80
N ALA A 48 -24.81 -12.66 2.99
CA ALA A 48 -23.36 -12.79 3.12
C ALA A 48 -22.87 -13.99 2.31
N PHE A 49 -21.59 -13.97 1.97
CA PHE A 49 -20.93 -15.14 1.38
C PHE A 49 -20.13 -15.87 2.47
N GLU A 50 -19.85 -17.13 2.23
CA GLU A 50 -18.86 -17.85 3.02
C GLU A 50 -17.49 -17.20 2.87
N ARG A 51 -16.61 -17.43 3.86
CA ARG A 51 -15.22 -16.95 3.81
C ARG A 51 -14.52 -17.57 2.60
N ASN A 52 -13.86 -16.74 1.81
CA ASN A 52 -13.09 -17.21 0.67
C ASN A 52 -11.80 -17.89 1.16
N PRO A 53 -11.55 -19.19 0.86
CA PRO A 53 -10.36 -19.88 1.31
C PRO A 53 -9.10 -19.54 0.49
N PHE A 54 -9.23 -18.82 -0.62
CA PHE A 54 -8.13 -18.55 -1.56
C PHE A 54 -7.61 -17.13 -1.54
N SER A 55 -8.39 -16.16 -1.02
CA SER A 55 -8.03 -14.75 -1.01
C SER A 55 -8.41 -14.05 0.29
N PHE A 56 -7.73 -12.96 0.60
CA PHE A 56 -8.15 -12.04 1.65
C PHE A 56 -9.44 -11.30 1.28
N ASP A 57 -10.19 -10.88 2.28
CA ASP A 57 -11.39 -10.09 2.07
C ASP A 57 -11.07 -8.80 1.31
N GLY A 58 -11.90 -8.49 0.32
CA GLY A 58 -11.72 -7.31 -0.54
C GLY A 58 -10.77 -7.49 -1.73
N PHE A 59 -10.11 -8.65 -1.86
CA PHE A 59 -9.21 -8.94 -2.98
C PHE A 59 -9.73 -10.03 -3.90
N ASN A 60 -9.50 -9.85 -5.20
CA ASN A 60 -9.71 -10.88 -6.22
C ASN A 60 -8.38 -11.56 -6.64
N SER A 61 -7.45 -11.66 -5.70
CA SER A 61 -6.13 -12.23 -5.90
C SER A 61 -5.85 -13.24 -4.81
N SER A 62 -5.27 -14.38 -5.18
CA SER A 62 -4.95 -15.43 -4.22
C SER A 62 -3.83 -14.99 -3.26
N TYR A 63 -3.78 -15.61 -2.09
CA TYR A 63 -2.70 -15.40 -1.12
C TYR A 63 -1.32 -15.54 -1.75
N PHE A 64 -1.13 -16.56 -2.59
CA PHE A 64 0.15 -16.81 -3.27
C PHE A 64 0.53 -15.71 -4.24
N LEU A 65 -0.45 -15.16 -4.98
CA LEU A 65 -0.17 -14.04 -5.90
C LEU A 65 0.26 -12.80 -5.12
N ILE A 66 -0.40 -12.50 -4.01
CA ILE A 66 -0.05 -11.37 -3.15
C ILE A 66 1.33 -11.57 -2.53
N GLN A 67 1.63 -12.77 -2.02
CA GLN A 67 2.96 -13.08 -1.45
C GLN A 67 4.07 -12.92 -2.49
N ASN A 68 3.87 -13.42 -3.72
CA ASN A 68 4.84 -13.27 -4.80
C ASN A 68 5.04 -11.79 -5.16
N ALA A 69 3.96 -11.01 -5.24
CA ALA A 69 4.03 -9.57 -5.49
C ALA A 69 4.85 -8.86 -4.41
N MET A 70 4.57 -9.16 -3.13
CA MET A 70 5.31 -8.55 -2.01
C MET A 70 6.79 -8.93 -2.01
N LYS A 71 7.12 -10.18 -2.37
CA LYS A 71 8.52 -10.62 -2.51
C LYS A 71 9.25 -9.87 -3.62
N LEU A 72 8.62 -9.69 -4.79
CA LEU A 72 9.22 -8.95 -5.91
C LEU A 72 9.32 -7.44 -5.61
N LEU A 73 8.33 -6.86 -4.94
CA LEU A 73 8.35 -5.46 -4.50
C LEU A 73 9.48 -5.16 -3.50
N GLY A 74 9.90 -6.16 -2.71
CA GLY A 74 11.07 -6.05 -1.84
C GLY A 74 12.43 -6.17 -2.55
N ASN A 75 12.45 -6.50 -3.84
CA ASN A 75 13.68 -6.64 -4.62
C ASN A 75 13.96 -5.38 -5.44
N LEU A 76 15.03 -4.66 -5.11
CA LEU A 76 15.41 -3.39 -5.73
C LEU A 76 15.76 -3.48 -7.23
N ASN A 77 15.94 -4.68 -7.76
CA ASN A 77 16.18 -4.91 -9.20
C ASN A 77 14.89 -4.86 -10.04
N TYR A 78 13.72 -4.85 -9.40
CA TYR A 78 12.43 -4.80 -10.08
C TYR A 78 11.79 -3.43 -9.95
N ASN A 79 11.20 -2.94 -11.03
CA ASN A 79 10.29 -1.81 -10.99
C ASN A 79 8.83 -2.29 -11.06
N LEU A 80 7.87 -1.40 -10.74
CA LEU A 80 6.45 -1.75 -10.73
C LEU A 80 5.95 -2.32 -12.07
N LYS A 81 6.49 -1.83 -13.20
CA LYS A 81 6.09 -2.30 -14.52
C LYS A 81 6.56 -3.74 -14.77
N MET A 82 7.81 -4.04 -14.42
CA MET A 82 8.37 -5.41 -14.55
C MET A 82 7.56 -6.41 -13.72
N ILE A 83 7.24 -6.05 -12.46
CA ILE A 83 6.42 -6.91 -11.59
C ILE A 83 5.00 -7.08 -12.14
N SER A 84 4.41 -6.00 -12.66
CA SER A 84 3.09 -6.01 -13.28
C SER A 84 3.04 -7.00 -14.45
N ASP A 85 4.05 -6.96 -15.32
CA ASP A 85 4.13 -7.82 -16.49
C ASP A 85 4.40 -9.29 -16.08
N GLU A 86 5.31 -9.53 -15.14
CA GLU A 86 5.64 -10.89 -14.66
C GLU A 86 4.44 -11.56 -13.99
N LEU A 87 3.68 -10.84 -13.19
CA LEU A 87 2.54 -11.38 -12.45
C LEU A 87 1.21 -11.27 -13.21
N ASN A 88 1.18 -10.65 -14.38
CA ASN A 88 -0.05 -10.38 -15.15
C ASN A 88 -1.14 -9.66 -14.34
N ILE A 89 -0.75 -8.66 -13.53
CA ILE A 89 -1.64 -7.80 -12.77
C ILE A 89 -1.34 -6.33 -13.08
N SER A 90 -2.28 -5.43 -12.85
CA SER A 90 -2.04 -4.01 -13.08
C SER A 90 -1.12 -3.39 -12.01
N THR A 91 -0.38 -2.35 -12.38
CA THR A 91 0.40 -1.55 -11.42
C THR A 91 -0.47 -0.96 -10.33
N THR A 92 -1.71 -0.57 -10.64
CA THR A 92 -2.70 -0.13 -9.66
C THR A 92 -3.01 -1.20 -8.62
N GLN A 93 -3.06 -2.48 -9.03
CA GLN A 93 -3.28 -3.59 -8.10
C GLN A 93 -2.05 -3.80 -7.20
N LEU A 94 -0.84 -3.65 -7.73
CA LEU A 94 0.40 -3.68 -6.94
C LEU A 94 0.42 -2.57 -5.88
N CYS A 95 0.06 -1.33 -6.25
CA CYS A 95 -0.05 -0.22 -5.30
C CYS A 95 -1.06 -0.53 -4.18
N LYS A 96 -2.22 -1.13 -4.51
CA LYS A 96 -3.18 -1.56 -3.48
C LYS A 96 -2.59 -2.61 -2.52
N TYR A 97 -1.74 -3.50 -2.99
CA TYR A 97 -1.06 -4.44 -2.09
C TYR A 97 -0.08 -3.71 -1.17
N LEU A 98 0.72 -2.77 -1.70
CA LEU A 98 1.61 -1.94 -0.88
C LEU A 98 0.82 -1.20 0.20
N ASP A 99 -0.25 -0.51 -0.17
CA ASP A 99 -1.08 0.26 0.77
C ASP A 99 -1.73 -0.62 1.85
N SER A 100 -2.03 -1.89 1.52
CA SER A 100 -2.73 -2.79 2.44
C SER A 100 -1.80 -3.61 3.36
N TYR A 101 -0.58 -3.90 2.92
CA TYR A 101 0.31 -4.84 3.62
C TYR A 101 1.64 -4.23 4.07
N VAL A 102 2.01 -3.08 3.54
CA VAL A 102 3.23 -2.38 3.98
C VAL A 102 2.88 -1.31 4.99
N THR A 103 3.37 -1.47 6.19
CA THR A 103 3.33 -0.43 7.22
C THR A 103 4.73 0.15 7.35
N ILE A 104 4.86 1.43 7.06
CA ILE A 104 6.12 2.15 7.28
C ILE A 104 6.16 2.53 8.76
N PRO A 105 7.06 1.94 9.56
CA PRO A 105 7.17 2.30 10.96
C PRO A 105 7.58 3.78 11.08
N LYS A 106 6.92 4.50 11.98
CA LYS A 106 7.32 5.89 12.28
C LYS A 106 8.73 5.85 12.88
N ARG A 107 9.69 6.44 12.16
CA ARG A 107 11.08 6.56 12.61
C ARG A 107 11.23 7.81 13.48
N GLN A 108 12.24 7.82 14.33
CA GLN A 108 12.63 9.02 15.06
C GLN A 108 13.49 9.91 14.16
N LEU A 109 13.38 11.24 14.33
CA LEU A 109 14.23 12.17 13.60
C LEU A 109 15.72 11.88 13.88
N PRO A 110 16.56 11.87 12.83
CA PRO A 110 18.00 11.64 12.96
C PRO A 110 18.68 12.85 13.60
N GLU A 111 19.86 12.62 14.15
CA GLU A 111 20.69 13.68 14.70
C GLU A 111 21.20 14.64 13.61
N CYS A 112 21.50 14.10 12.43
CA CYS A 112 21.92 14.87 11.25
C CYS A 112 20.89 14.69 10.12
N LEU A 113 20.04 15.69 9.95
CA LEU A 113 18.96 15.71 8.98
C LEU A 113 19.44 16.33 7.67
N GLY A 114 19.27 15.64 6.55
CA GLY A 114 19.44 16.21 5.21
C GLY A 114 18.08 16.55 4.61
N ILE A 115 18.00 17.66 3.90
CA ILE A 115 16.83 18.05 3.11
C ILE A 115 17.31 18.28 1.68
N ASP A 116 16.73 17.55 0.74
CA ASP A 116 17.08 17.59 -0.67
C ASP A 116 15.80 17.61 -1.52
N GLU A 117 15.93 17.90 -2.81
CA GLU A 117 14.80 18.02 -3.71
C GLU A 117 14.98 17.13 -4.94
N ILE A 118 13.89 16.47 -5.31
CA ILE A 118 13.84 15.70 -6.56
C ILE A 118 12.76 16.29 -7.47
N HIS A 119 13.17 16.64 -8.69
CA HIS A 119 12.21 17.03 -9.73
C HIS A 119 11.41 15.81 -10.20
N ASN A 120 10.08 15.92 -10.18
CA ASN A 120 9.19 14.85 -10.60
C ASN A 120 8.22 15.32 -11.68
N ASN A 121 8.47 14.92 -12.91
CA ASN A 121 7.64 15.25 -14.08
C ASN A 121 6.21 14.72 -14.00
N TYR A 122 5.96 13.66 -13.22
CA TYR A 122 4.62 13.06 -13.06
C TYR A 122 3.72 13.84 -12.11
N LEU A 123 4.28 14.66 -11.22
CA LEU A 123 3.54 15.48 -10.26
C LEU A 123 3.22 16.88 -10.76
N SER A 124 3.64 17.25 -11.97
CA SER A 124 3.38 18.57 -12.57
C SER A 124 1.89 18.95 -12.67
N ARG A 125 0.99 17.97 -12.47
CA ARG A 125 -0.46 18.18 -12.36
C ARG A 125 -0.96 18.46 -10.93
N ARG A 126 -0.09 18.33 -9.92
CA ARG A 126 -0.35 18.68 -8.51
C ARG A 126 0.57 19.84 -8.15
N ASN A 127 0.24 20.64 -7.22
CA ASN A 127 0.81 21.95 -6.83
C ASN A 127 2.35 22.11 -6.78
N SER A 128 3.14 21.11 -7.07
CA SER A 128 4.61 21.18 -7.07
C SER A 128 5.21 20.17 -8.04
N SER A 129 6.18 20.62 -8.86
CA SER A 129 7.02 19.76 -9.70
C SER A 129 8.16 19.11 -8.92
N TYR A 130 8.30 19.42 -7.64
CA TYR A 130 9.39 18.95 -6.79
C TYR A 130 8.85 18.22 -5.56
N LEU A 131 9.44 17.07 -5.28
CA LEU A 131 9.34 16.38 -4.00
C LEU A 131 10.45 16.88 -3.09
N CYS A 132 10.17 16.99 -1.79
CA CYS A 132 11.18 17.20 -0.80
C CYS A 132 11.53 15.87 -0.15
N ILE A 133 12.82 15.50 -0.16
CA ILE A 133 13.33 14.30 0.45
C ILE A 133 14.01 14.64 1.75
N ILE A 134 13.62 13.97 2.82
CA ILE A 134 14.25 14.07 4.12
C ILE A 134 15.11 12.82 4.32
N VAL A 135 16.38 13.01 4.59
CA VAL A 135 17.36 11.93 4.73
C VAL A 135 18.00 11.92 6.10
N ASP A 136 18.34 10.75 6.57
CA ASP A 136 19.22 10.51 7.69
C ASP A 136 20.65 10.42 7.15
N ASN A 137 21.46 11.48 7.35
CA ASN A 137 22.83 11.53 6.85
C ASN A 137 23.79 10.63 7.63
N VAL A 138 23.42 10.21 8.84
CA VAL A 138 24.24 9.31 9.65
C VAL A 138 24.08 7.87 9.14
N ASN A 139 22.84 7.43 8.99
CA ASN A 139 22.54 6.05 8.59
C ASN A 139 22.37 5.88 7.07
N ARG A 140 22.46 6.97 6.30
CA ARG A 140 22.37 6.98 4.83
C ARG A 140 21.09 6.34 4.29
N HIS A 141 19.96 6.71 4.84
CA HIS A 141 18.67 6.27 4.33
C HIS A 141 17.66 7.42 4.25
N ILE A 142 16.65 7.24 3.41
CA ILE A 142 15.54 8.18 3.33
C ILE A 142 14.71 8.06 4.61
N TYR A 143 14.50 9.19 5.27
CA TYR A 143 13.63 9.30 6.43
C TYR A 143 12.18 9.47 6.01
N ASP A 144 11.91 10.41 5.09
CA ASP A 144 10.57 10.69 4.56
C ASP A 144 10.63 11.36 3.19
N VAL A 145 9.51 11.36 2.47
CA VAL A 145 9.34 12.03 1.18
C VAL A 145 8.06 12.86 1.22
N LEU A 146 8.18 14.15 1.01
CA LEU A 146 7.06 15.09 1.07
C LEU A 146 6.65 15.55 -0.33
N ASP A 147 5.35 15.76 -0.53
CA ASP A 147 4.76 16.16 -1.82
C ASP A 147 5.15 17.57 -2.26
N SER A 148 5.79 18.37 -1.41
CA SER A 148 6.15 19.75 -1.72
C SER A 148 7.35 20.21 -0.89
N ARG A 149 8.17 21.07 -1.52
CA ARG A 149 9.30 21.80 -0.88
C ARG A 149 8.90 23.16 -0.31
N ASN A 150 7.63 23.56 -0.45
CA ASN A 150 7.18 24.89 -0.04
C ASN A 150 7.36 25.09 1.46
N LYS A 151 7.85 26.28 1.84
CA LYS A 151 8.11 26.65 3.24
C LYS A 151 6.91 26.39 4.17
N GLN A 152 5.69 26.69 3.71
CA GLN A 152 4.48 26.43 4.49
C GLN A 152 4.26 24.93 4.72
N HIS A 153 4.44 24.11 3.69
CA HIS A 153 4.29 22.66 3.78
C HIS A 153 5.32 22.05 4.73
N LEU A 154 6.60 22.43 4.58
CA LEU A 154 7.67 21.99 5.47
C LEU A 154 7.43 22.43 6.92
N SER A 155 6.99 23.68 7.12
CA SER A 155 6.66 24.19 8.45
C SER A 155 5.55 23.38 9.12
N LEU A 156 4.48 23.08 8.40
CA LEU A 156 3.39 22.22 8.90
C LEU A 156 3.87 20.81 9.23
N TYR A 157 4.65 20.21 8.33
CA TYR A 157 5.22 18.88 8.54
C TYR A 157 6.07 18.83 9.81
N PHE A 158 7.07 19.70 9.96
CA PHE A 158 7.93 19.72 11.14
C PHE A 158 7.17 20.13 12.41
N SER A 159 6.15 20.99 12.31
CA SER A 159 5.32 21.36 13.46
C SER A 159 4.46 20.21 13.95
N SER A 160 4.12 19.24 13.08
CA SER A 160 3.38 18.02 13.47
C SER A 160 4.22 17.03 14.28
N ILE A 161 5.56 17.17 14.25
CA ILE A 161 6.48 16.33 15.00
C ILE A 161 6.66 16.90 16.42
N PRO A 162 6.58 16.08 17.48
CA PRO A 162 6.76 16.55 18.85
C PRO A 162 8.04 17.34 19.05
N ARG A 163 8.00 18.40 19.84
CA ARG A 163 9.16 19.26 20.11
C ARG A 163 10.37 18.47 20.64
N GLU A 164 10.11 17.52 21.51
CA GLU A 164 11.15 16.66 22.11
C GLU A 164 11.91 15.87 21.05
N GLU A 165 11.20 15.39 20.03
CA GLU A 165 11.80 14.67 18.90
C GLU A 165 12.60 15.63 18.01
N ARG A 166 12.06 16.81 17.70
CA ARG A 166 12.76 17.84 16.92
C ARG A 166 14.05 18.33 17.60
N CYS A 167 14.10 18.41 18.91
CA CYS A 167 15.28 18.80 19.68
C CYS A 167 16.43 17.77 19.64
N ARG A 168 16.20 16.58 19.09
CA ARG A 168 17.27 15.58 18.85
C ARG A 168 18.13 15.92 17.62
N VAL A 169 17.56 16.68 16.68
CA VAL A 169 18.28 17.12 15.49
C VAL A 169 19.32 18.17 15.90
N LYS A 170 20.59 17.87 15.68
CA LYS A 170 21.72 18.76 15.98
C LYS A 170 22.20 19.49 14.73
N TYR A 171 22.13 18.83 13.58
CA TYR A 171 22.61 19.34 12.31
C TYR A 171 21.55 19.20 11.24
N VAL A 172 21.41 20.25 10.42
CA VAL A 172 20.56 20.22 9.22
C VAL A 172 21.43 20.59 8.03
N THR A 173 21.43 19.75 7.02
CA THR A 173 22.11 20.02 5.74
C THR A 173 21.04 20.27 4.67
N ILE A 174 21.21 21.32 3.91
CA ILE A 174 20.34 21.70 2.79
C ILE A 174 21.24 22.01 1.60
N ASP A 175 20.82 21.62 0.40
CA ASP A 175 21.48 22.13 -0.79
C ASP A 175 21.16 23.63 -0.93
N MET A 176 22.19 24.41 -1.18
CA MET A 176 22.05 25.87 -1.35
C MET A 176 21.56 26.15 -2.77
N TRP A 177 20.28 26.42 -2.91
CA TRP A 177 19.76 27.05 -4.10
C TRP A 177 19.03 28.35 -3.72
N GLU A 178 19.11 29.30 -4.60
CA GLU A 178 18.52 30.65 -4.44
C GLU A 178 17.01 30.66 -4.70
#